data_21672a99f6f80887676e4531558f449c
#
_entry.id   21672a99f6f80887676e4531558f449c
#
_cell.length_a   1.000
_cell.length_b   1.000
_cell.length_c   1.000
_cell.angle_alpha   90.00
_cell.angle_beta   90.00
_cell.angle_gamma   90.00
#
_symmetry.space_group_name_H-M   'P 1'
#
loop_
_entity.id
_entity.type
_entity.pdbx_description
1 polymer ?
#
loop_
_entity_poly.entity_id
_entity_poly.type
_entity_poly.pdbx_seq_one_letter_code
_entity_poly.pdbx_strand_id
1 'polypeptide(L)'
;MRRLAPVLVALLALTACGKKSPAPKGSAAGAADVTAMKGTVVERVEGGNFTYLRLKTAEGEAWAGVPATSVPVGAEVTVVEGFLMERFESKNLNRTFERIYLGRLEGQSGAGAHGGAASLPAGTGTDTAKVDRAAGPEGRTVAELYAQRKALEGKTVVVHAKVVKALNGILNRNWLHLRDGSGEEKAFTNDITVTTSASAALGDVVTVKGTLRLNRDFGSGYKYEVLIEDALIQK
;
A
#
# COMPACT_ATOMS: atom_id res chain seq x y z
N MET A 1 -86.12 3.09 -34.93
CA MET A 1 -85.60 2.66 -36.17
C MET A 1 -84.38 3.53 -36.53
N ARG A 2 -83.23 3.21 -36.10
CA ARG A 2 -81.99 3.86 -36.53
C ARG A 2 -80.88 2.83 -36.43
N ARG A 3 -80.31 2.51 -37.57
CA ARG A 3 -79.22 1.53 -37.80
C ARG A 3 -77.88 2.10 -37.31
N LEU A 4 -77.22 1.42 -36.44
CA LEU A 4 -75.81 1.70 -36.12
C LEU A 4 -74.93 0.87 -36.98
N ALA A 5 -74.00 1.54 -37.71
CA ALA A 5 -72.93 0.94 -38.45
C ALA A 5 -71.72 0.73 -37.53
N PRO A 6 -70.97 -0.35 -37.65
CA PRO A 6 -69.77 -0.53 -36.86
C PRO A 6 -68.57 0.18 -37.56
N VAL A 7 -67.89 1.00 -36.83
CA VAL A 7 -66.60 1.63 -37.21
C VAL A 7 -65.49 0.62 -36.94
N LEU A 8 -64.84 0.21 -38.00
CA LEU A 8 -63.64 -0.63 -37.96
C LEU A 8 -62.44 0.23 -37.60
N VAL A 9 -61.89 0.08 -36.43
CA VAL A 9 -60.64 0.73 -35.99
C VAL A 9 -59.48 -0.16 -36.36
N ALA A 10 -58.70 0.25 -37.34
CA ALA A 10 -57.43 -0.42 -37.72
C ALA A 10 -56.36 -0.04 -36.70
N LEU A 11 -55.86 -1.04 -35.95
CA LEU A 11 -54.78 -0.91 -35.01
C LEU A 11 -53.44 -0.99 -35.76
N LEU A 12 -52.81 0.16 -35.98
CA LEU A 12 -51.42 0.20 -36.46
C LEU A 12 -50.45 -0.11 -35.31
N ALA A 13 -49.85 -1.29 -35.37
CA ALA A 13 -48.75 -1.63 -34.43
C ALA A 13 -47.48 -0.94 -34.88
N LEU A 14 -47.07 0.13 -34.19
CA LEU A 14 -45.74 0.68 -34.28
C LEU A 14 -44.80 -0.15 -33.41
N THR A 15 -43.97 -0.97 -34.04
CA THR A 15 -42.81 -1.60 -33.38
C THR A 15 -41.72 -0.57 -33.18
N ALA A 16 -41.69 0.05 -32.00
CA ALA A 16 -40.58 0.86 -31.58
C ALA A 16 -39.46 -0.06 -31.06
N CYS A 17 -38.42 -0.25 -31.89
CA CYS A 17 -37.12 -0.78 -31.42
C CYS A 17 -36.51 0.19 -30.43
N GLY A 18 -36.82 0.05 -29.17
CA GLY A 18 -36.11 0.68 -28.07
C GLY A 18 -34.77 0.02 -27.87
N LYS A 19 -33.70 0.65 -28.35
CA LYS A 19 -32.35 0.33 -27.90
C LYS A 19 -32.28 0.56 -26.39
N LYS A 20 -32.32 -0.52 -25.62
CA LYS A 20 -31.94 -0.50 -24.22
C LYS A 20 -30.45 -0.16 -24.17
N SER A 21 -30.11 1.08 -23.82
CA SER A 21 -28.80 1.42 -23.29
C SER A 21 -28.56 0.57 -22.05
N PRO A 22 -27.43 -0.14 -21.98
CA PRO A 22 -27.08 -0.79 -20.73
C PRO A 22 -26.76 0.29 -19.70
N ALA A 23 -27.46 0.24 -18.57
CA ALA A 23 -27.12 1.02 -17.39
C ALA A 23 -25.67 0.77 -17.04
N PRO A 24 -24.89 1.80 -16.64
CA PRO A 24 -23.53 1.57 -16.16
C PRO A 24 -23.64 0.74 -14.88
N LYS A 25 -23.19 -0.52 -14.95
CA LYS A 25 -22.89 -1.29 -13.77
C LYS A 25 -21.84 -0.49 -13.02
N GLY A 26 -22.18 -0.02 -11.84
CA GLY A 26 -21.23 0.57 -10.91
C GLY A 26 -20.10 -0.42 -10.70
N SER A 27 -19.01 -0.19 -11.40
CA SER A 27 -17.74 -0.85 -11.14
C SER A 27 -17.28 -0.29 -9.81
N ALA A 28 -17.28 -1.13 -8.79
CA ALA A 28 -16.46 -0.87 -7.61
C ALA A 28 -15.05 -0.57 -8.16
N ALA A 29 -14.56 0.64 -7.92
CA ALA A 29 -13.24 1.06 -8.33
C ALA A 29 -12.22 0.17 -7.58
N GLY A 30 -11.88 -0.95 -8.20
CA GLY A 30 -10.69 -1.70 -7.86
C GLY A 30 -9.50 -0.79 -8.09
N ALA A 31 -8.60 -0.69 -7.11
CA ALA A 31 -7.33 -0.02 -7.29
C ALA A 31 -6.70 -0.55 -8.58
N ALA A 32 -6.58 0.31 -9.58
CA ALA A 32 -5.92 -0.07 -10.83
C ALA A 32 -4.43 -0.20 -10.52
N ASP A 33 -3.96 -1.42 -10.55
CA ASP A 33 -2.54 -1.75 -10.44
C ASP A 33 -1.87 -1.27 -11.73
N VAL A 34 -1.19 -0.14 -11.68
CA VAL A 34 -0.47 0.40 -12.84
C VAL A 34 0.89 -0.26 -12.90
N THR A 35 1.03 -1.24 -13.78
CA THR A 35 2.28 -1.99 -13.96
C THR A 35 3.46 -1.08 -14.33
N ALA A 36 3.21 -0.01 -15.09
CA ALA A 36 4.20 1.02 -15.42
C ALA A 36 3.51 2.31 -15.89
N MET A 37 3.97 3.46 -15.41
CA MET A 37 3.52 4.78 -15.85
C MET A 37 4.73 5.60 -16.31
N LYS A 38 4.81 5.88 -17.61
CA LYS A 38 5.87 6.68 -18.22
C LYS A 38 5.44 8.13 -18.35
N GLY A 39 6.35 9.07 -18.02
CA GLY A 39 6.07 10.49 -18.15
C GLY A 39 7.30 11.37 -17.96
N THR A 40 7.14 12.65 -18.29
CA THR A 40 8.16 13.68 -18.06
C THR A 40 7.87 14.39 -16.75
N VAL A 41 8.86 14.56 -15.91
CA VAL A 41 8.74 15.29 -14.64
C VAL A 41 8.50 16.77 -14.92
N VAL A 42 7.35 17.31 -14.55
CA VAL A 42 7.01 18.73 -14.69
C VAL A 42 7.09 19.47 -13.36
N GLU A 43 7.00 18.77 -12.25
CA GLU A 43 7.18 19.31 -10.90
C GLU A 43 7.76 18.26 -9.98
N ARG A 44 8.65 18.68 -9.09
CA ARG A 44 9.26 17.83 -8.07
C ARG A 44 9.15 18.49 -6.71
N VAL A 45 8.66 17.74 -5.72
CA VAL A 45 8.54 18.21 -4.33
C VAL A 45 9.13 17.15 -3.41
N GLU A 46 10.05 17.58 -2.52
CA GLU A 46 10.65 16.69 -1.55
C GLU A 46 9.78 16.59 -0.30
N GLY A 47 9.48 15.39 0.15
CA GLY A 47 8.65 15.14 1.33
C GLY A 47 9.27 14.08 2.26
N GLY A 48 10.48 14.34 2.73
CA GLY A 48 11.19 13.43 3.61
C GLY A 48 11.72 12.20 2.87
N ASN A 49 11.23 11.01 3.21
CA ASN A 49 11.65 9.75 2.58
C ASN A 49 11.05 9.54 1.17
N PHE A 50 10.20 10.46 0.72
CA PHE A 50 9.58 10.42 -0.59
C PHE A 50 9.87 11.68 -1.40
N THR A 51 9.96 11.51 -2.70
CA THR A 51 9.88 12.60 -3.68
C THR A 51 8.54 12.48 -4.40
N TYR A 52 7.80 13.56 -4.43
CA TYR A 52 6.53 13.66 -5.14
C TYR A 52 6.78 14.29 -6.50
N LEU A 53 6.43 13.56 -7.54
CA LEU A 53 6.65 13.96 -8.93
C LEU A 53 5.31 14.19 -9.60
N ARG A 54 5.12 15.35 -10.21
CA ARG A 54 4.04 15.54 -11.16
C ARG A 54 4.58 15.21 -12.55
N LEU A 55 3.96 14.23 -13.17
CA LEU A 55 4.39 13.65 -14.44
C LEU A 55 3.40 14.05 -15.52
N LYS A 56 3.92 14.53 -16.66
CA LYS A 56 3.16 14.67 -17.90
C LYS A 56 3.24 13.32 -18.62
N THR A 57 2.13 12.61 -18.64
CA THR A 57 1.99 11.30 -19.29
C THR A 57 1.21 11.41 -20.60
N ALA A 58 1.07 10.33 -21.33
CA ALA A 58 0.24 10.28 -22.55
C ALA A 58 -1.26 10.51 -22.25
N GLU A 59 -1.70 10.21 -21.03
CA GLU A 59 -3.10 10.29 -20.58
C GLU A 59 -3.42 11.62 -19.86
N GLY A 60 -2.41 12.46 -19.65
CA GLY A 60 -2.54 13.72 -18.91
C GLY A 60 -1.52 13.86 -17.80
N GLU A 61 -1.76 14.77 -16.87
CA GLU A 61 -0.89 14.95 -15.72
C GLU A 61 -1.30 14.03 -14.58
N ALA A 62 -0.30 13.38 -13.95
CA ALA A 62 -0.49 12.51 -12.81
C ALA A 62 0.55 12.78 -11.72
N TRP A 63 0.16 12.63 -10.46
CA TRP A 63 1.10 12.64 -9.35
C TRP A 63 1.62 11.24 -9.06
N ALA A 64 2.92 11.16 -8.79
CA ALA A 64 3.57 9.96 -8.32
C ALA A 64 4.38 10.25 -7.06
N GLY A 65 4.25 9.39 -6.05
CA GLY A 65 5.12 9.35 -4.88
C GLY A 65 6.11 8.21 -5.03
N VAL A 66 7.39 8.54 -5.04
CA VAL A 66 8.48 7.57 -5.19
C VAL A 66 9.47 7.72 -4.05
N PRO A 67 10.30 6.72 -3.73
CA PRO A 67 11.40 6.90 -2.78
C PRO A 67 12.24 8.11 -3.11
N ALA A 68 12.83 8.74 -2.09
CA ALA A 68 13.64 9.93 -2.25
C ALA A 68 14.61 9.81 -3.43
N THR A 69 14.54 10.79 -4.34
CA THR A 69 15.32 10.79 -5.57
C THR A 69 15.72 12.21 -5.96
N SER A 70 16.86 12.35 -6.65
CA SER A 70 17.34 13.60 -7.19
C SER A 70 16.99 13.81 -8.67
N VAL A 71 16.05 13.04 -9.22
CA VAL A 71 15.61 13.20 -10.62
C VAL A 71 15.19 14.64 -10.88
N PRO A 72 15.77 15.31 -11.89
CA PRO A 72 15.46 16.70 -12.19
C PRO A 72 14.12 16.86 -12.93
N VAL A 73 13.54 18.05 -12.82
CA VAL A 73 12.43 18.46 -13.68
C VAL A 73 12.88 18.44 -15.14
N GLY A 74 12.02 17.95 -16.03
CA GLY A 74 12.32 17.72 -17.46
C GLY A 74 12.82 16.31 -17.77
N ALA A 75 13.20 15.51 -16.76
CA ALA A 75 13.61 14.13 -17.00
C ALA A 75 12.41 13.25 -17.37
N GLU A 76 12.64 12.30 -18.28
CA GLU A 76 11.70 11.25 -18.59
C GLU A 76 11.91 10.09 -17.61
N VAL A 77 10.84 9.63 -16.98
CA VAL A 77 10.88 8.56 -15.97
C VAL A 77 9.76 7.56 -16.20
N THR A 78 9.97 6.34 -15.73
CA THR A 78 8.93 5.31 -15.64
C THR A 78 8.72 4.97 -14.17
N VAL A 79 7.51 5.17 -13.69
CA VAL A 79 7.07 4.69 -12.37
C VAL A 79 6.55 3.28 -12.55
N VAL A 80 7.15 2.33 -11.85
CA VAL A 80 6.78 0.91 -11.87
C VAL A 80 6.25 0.48 -10.51
N GLU A 81 5.51 -0.62 -10.50
CA GLU A 81 4.90 -1.16 -9.28
C GLU A 81 4.05 -0.11 -8.55
N GLY A 82 3.46 0.79 -9.35
CA GLY A 82 2.62 1.88 -8.84
C GLY A 82 1.21 1.40 -8.52
N PHE A 83 0.70 1.82 -7.37
CA PHE A 83 -0.72 1.68 -7.04
C PHE A 83 -1.34 3.05 -6.82
N LEU A 84 -2.59 3.19 -7.25
CA LEU A 84 -3.33 4.44 -7.12
C LEU A 84 -3.86 4.60 -5.69
N MET A 85 -3.58 5.74 -5.09
CA MET A 85 -4.23 6.20 -3.87
C MET A 85 -5.10 7.42 -4.16
N GLU A 86 -6.32 7.40 -3.64
CA GLU A 86 -7.22 8.54 -3.65
C GLU A 86 -7.21 9.26 -2.30
N ARG A 87 -7.26 10.59 -2.33
CA ARG A 87 -7.29 11.46 -1.14
C ARG A 87 -6.12 11.20 -0.20
N PHE A 88 -4.92 11.04 -0.77
CA PHE A 88 -3.70 10.83 0.00
C PHE A 88 -3.23 12.12 0.67
N GLU A 89 -3.16 12.13 1.99
CA GLU A 89 -2.64 13.25 2.78
C GLU A 89 -1.16 13.04 3.09
N SER A 90 -0.31 13.91 2.57
CA SER A 90 1.10 13.97 2.94
C SER A 90 1.30 14.95 4.10
N LYS A 91 1.53 14.44 5.30
CA LYS A 91 1.81 15.27 6.49
C LYS A 91 3.09 16.09 6.35
N ASN A 92 4.12 15.53 5.67
CA ASN A 92 5.39 16.21 5.46
C ASN A 92 5.24 17.44 4.54
N LEU A 93 4.28 17.43 3.64
CA LEU A 93 4.00 18.55 2.73
C LEU A 93 2.80 19.39 3.17
N ASN A 94 2.08 18.96 4.21
CA ASN A 94 0.79 19.52 4.60
C ASN A 94 -0.16 19.67 3.38
N ARG A 95 -0.19 18.63 2.54
CA ARG A 95 -0.90 18.63 1.26
C ARG A 95 -1.66 17.33 1.05
N THR A 96 -2.91 17.46 0.57
CA THR A 96 -3.73 16.33 0.12
C THR A 96 -3.65 16.21 -1.41
N PHE A 97 -3.39 15.01 -1.88
CA PHE A 97 -3.45 14.65 -3.29
C PHE A 97 -4.76 13.90 -3.53
N GLU A 98 -5.62 14.41 -4.43
CA GLU A 98 -6.87 13.73 -4.79
C GLU A 98 -6.60 12.35 -5.38
N ARG A 99 -5.55 12.26 -6.21
CA ARG A 99 -5.07 11.00 -6.79
C ARG A 99 -3.55 11.04 -6.88
N ILE A 100 -2.90 9.98 -6.45
CA ILE A 100 -1.46 9.82 -6.52
C ILE A 100 -1.09 8.35 -6.72
N TYR A 101 -0.12 8.09 -7.56
CA TYR A 101 0.46 6.75 -7.74
C TYR A 101 1.66 6.60 -6.83
N LEU A 102 1.62 5.69 -5.87
CA LEU A 102 2.77 5.35 -5.04
C LEU A 102 3.49 4.15 -5.67
N GLY A 103 4.74 4.36 -6.06
CA GLY A 103 5.53 3.35 -6.77
C GLY A 103 7.02 3.58 -6.59
N ARG A 104 7.82 3.05 -7.51
CA ARG A 104 9.26 3.34 -7.62
C ARG A 104 9.62 3.71 -9.05
N LEU A 105 10.74 4.39 -9.23
CA LEU A 105 11.28 4.62 -10.57
C LEU A 105 11.94 3.35 -11.10
N GLU A 106 11.77 3.10 -12.40
CA GLU A 106 12.49 2.05 -13.10
C GLU A 106 14.00 2.26 -12.94
N GLY A 107 14.74 1.18 -12.61
CA GLY A 107 16.17 1.26 -12.33
C GLY A 107 16.54 1.76 -10.92
N GLN A 108 15.57 2.24 -10.13
CA GLN A 108 15.80 2.56 -8.74
C GLN A 108 15.71 1.27 -7.90
N SER A 109 16.80 0.88 -7.27
CA SER A 109 16.79 -0.25 -6.32
C SER A 109 15.81 0.03 -5.21
N GLY A 110 14.82 -0.85 -5.04
CA GLY A 110 13.61 -0.57 -4.27
C GLY A 110 13.88 -0.29 -2.80
N ALA A 111 13.61 0.95 -2.42
CA ALA A 111 13.26 1.31 -1.06
C ALA A 111 11.90 2.02 -1.12
N GLY A 112 10.84 1.29 -1.11
CA GLY A 112 9.51 1.80 -0.86
C GLY A 112 8.53 1.74 -2.01
N ALA A 113 7.69 0.82 -1.98
CA ALA A 113 6.25 0.83 -2.18
C ALA A 113 5.78 -0.62 -2.17
N HIS A 114 4.97 -1.00 -1.23
CA HIS A 114 4.52 -2.37 -1.13
C HIS A 114 3.01 -2.43 -1.05
N GLY A 115 2.45 -2.93 -2.11
CA GLY A 115 1.21 -3.63 -2.06
C GLY A 115 1.46 -5.01 -2.66
N GLY A 116 1.05 -6.05 -1.97
CA GLY A 116 1.09 -7.41 -2.47
C GLY A 116 2.23 -8.25 -1.90
N ALA A 117 1.89 -9.47 -1.51
CA ALA A 117 2.81 -10.53 -1.12
C ALA A 117 3.74 -10.87 -2.29
N ALA A 118 4.74 -10.04 -2.54
CA ALA A 118 5.87 -10.32 -3.39
C ALA A 118 7.10 -9.89 -2.61
N SER A 119 7.94 -10.87 -2.34
CA SER A 119 9.24 -10.78 -1.75
C SER A 119 9.96 -9.52 -2.17
N LEU A 120 10.21 -8.64 -1.19
CA LEU A 120 11.16 -7.57 -1.38
C LEU A 120 12.56 -8.16 -1.47
N PRO A 121 13.40 -7.70 -2.41
CA PRO A 121 14.80 -7.91 -2.21
C PRO A 121 15.14 -7.30 -0.85
N ALA A 122 15.70 -8.12 0.01
CA ALA A 122 16.24 -7.71 1.28
C ALA A 122 17.02 -6.42 1.08
N GLY A 123 16.68 -5.39 1.86
CA GLY A 123 17.57 -4.26 1.99
C GLY A 123 18.96 -4.84 2.23
N THR A 124 19.93 -4.38 1.47
CA THR A 124 21.35 -4.80 1.55
C THR A 124 21.98 -4.32 2.85
N GLY A 125 21.37 -4.69 3.97
CA GLY A 125 21.99 -4.76 5.26
C GLY A 125 22.10 -6.24 5.57
N THR A 126 23.19 -6.87 5.18
CA THR A 126 23.63 -8.18 5.66
C THR A 126 24.00 -8.14 7.14
N ASP A 127 23.31 -7.31 7.90
CA ASP A 127 23.49 -7.25 9.34
C ASP A 127 22.52 -8.24 9.98
N THR A 128 22.94 -9.50 10.04
CA THR A 128 22.33 -10.58 10.75
C THR A 128 22.65 -10.50 12.26
N ALA A 129 22.87 -9.30 12.79
CA ALA A 129 23.11 -9.13 14.21
C ALA A 129 21.89 -9.71 14.95
N LYS A 130 22.14 -10.82 15.63
CA LYS A 130 21.13 -11.48 16.45
C LYS A 130 20.79 -10.55 17.61
N VAL A 131 19.52 -10.19 17.70
CA VAL A 131 18.96 -9.41 18.79
C VAL A 131 18.31 -10.37 19.78
N ASP A 132 18.56 -10.18 21.06
CA ASP A 132 17.99 -11.05 22.09
C ASP A 132 16.47 -10.93 22.13
N ARG A 133 15.83 -12.06 22.40
CA ARG A 133 14.38 -12.13 22.57
C ARG A 133 13.90 -11.17 23.65
N ALA A 134 12.81 -10.46 23.41
CA ALA A 134 12.19 -9.63 24.42
C ALA A 134 11.85 -10.39 25.69
N ALA A 135 12.12 -9.81 26.85
CA ALA A 135 11.83 -10.41 28.14
C ALA A 135 10.32 -10.51 28.42
N GLY A 136 9.96 -11.41 29.32
CA GLY A 136 8.60 -11.56 29.81
C GLY A 136 7.73 -12.54 28.99
N PRO A 137 6.50 -12.80 29.47
CA PRO A 137 5.62 -13.83 28.92
C PRO A 137 5.06 -13.47 27.51
N GLU A 138 4.98 -12.20 27.19
CA GLU A 138 4.53 -11.69 25.89
C GLU A 138 5.68 -11.62 24.87
N GLY A 139 6.95 -11.76 25.32
CA GLY A 139 8.14 -11.69 24.45
C GLY A 139 8.13 -12.80 23.40
N ARG A 140 8.48 -12.43 22.17
CA ARG A 140 8.59 -13.36 21.03
C ARG A 140 9.74 -12.94 20.13
N THR A 141 10.36 -13.92 19.50
CA THR A 141 11.20 -13.69 18.33
C THR A 141 10.34 -13.55 17.09
N VAL A 142 10.89 -13.00 16.02
CA VAL A 142 10.20 -12.90 14.73
C VAL A 142 9.80 -14.29 14.25
N ALA A 143 10.68 -15.29 14.34
CA ALA A 143 10.36 -16.67 13.98
C ALA A 143 9.20 -17.25 14.79
N GLU A 144 9.16 -16.99 16.11
CA GLU A 144 8.08 -17.45 16.99
C GLU A 144 6.73 -16.83 16.62
N LEU A 145 6.71 -15.58 16.18
CA LEU A 145 5.46 -14.95 15.70
C LEU A 145 4.86 -15.72 14.53
N TYR A 146 5.68 -16.09 13.55
CA TYR A 146 5.21 -16.86 12.38
C TYR A 146 4.83 -18.29 12.78
N ALA A 147 5.64 -18.96 13.59
CA ALA A 147 5.38 -20.33 14.01
C ALA A 147 4.08 -20.45 14.85
N GLN A 148 3.82 -19.45 15.69
CA GLN A 148 2.69 -19.46 16.63
C GLN A 148 1.56 -18.53 16.20
N ARG A 149 1.56 -18.02 14.95
CA ARG A 149 0.68 -16.94 14.49
C ARG A 149 -0.80 -17.15 14.79
N LYS A 150 -1.32 -18.36 14.58
CA LYS A 150 -2.73 -18.68 14.87
C LYS A 150 -3.07 -18.62 16.36
N ALA A 151 -2.13 -19.03 17.23
CA ALA A 151 -2.32 -18.99 18.67
C ALA A 151 -2.14 -17.58 19.27
N LEU A 152 -1.42 -16.71 18.55
CA LEU A 152 -1.11 -15.34 18.97
C LEU A 152 -2.03 -14.30 18.32
N GLU A 153 -2.89 -14.68 17.39
CA GLU A 153 -3.83 -13.77 16.75
C GLU A 153 -4.68 -13.02 17.79
N GLY A 154 -4.73 -11.70 17.67
CA GLY A 154 -5.44 -10.82 18.60
C GLY A 154 -4.78 -10.62 19.95
N LYS A 155 -3.65 -11.27 20.22
CA LYS A 155 -2.93 -11.13 21.49
C LYS A 155 -1.85 -10.07 21.41
N THR A 156 -1.54 -9.49 22.55
CA THR A 156 -0.39 -8.61 22.73
C THR A 156 0.89 -9.43 22.66
N VAL A 157 1.85 -8.94 21.88
CA VAL A 157 3.19 -9.49 21.73
C VAL A 157 4.23 -8.40 21.94
N VAL A 158 5.42 -8.79 22.39
CA VAL A 158 6.57 -7.91 22.56
C VAL A 158 7.72 -8.48 21.75
N VAL A 159 8.32 -7.65 20.89
CA VAL A 159 9.47 -8.03 20.05
C VAL A 159 10.60 -7.04 20.28
N HIS A 160 11.80 -7.55 20.48
CA HIS A 160 13.03 -6.77 20.52
C HIS A 160 13.81 -7.05 19.25
N ALA A 161 13.97 -6.03 18.39
CA ALA A 161 14.49 -6.23 17.05
C ALA A 161 15.08 -4.94 16.46
N LYS A 162 15.86 -5.10 15.40
CA LYS A 162 16.45 -4.00 14.64
C LYS A 162 15.51 -3.53 13.53
N VAL A 163 15.37 -2.24 13.37
CA VAL A 163 14.64 -1.61 12.26
C VAL A 163 15.47 -1.75 10.98
N VAL A 164 14.98 -2.54 10.05
CA VAL A 164 15.61 -2.75 8.73
C VAL A 164 14.95 -1.94 7.64
N LYS A 165 13.76 -1.38 7.92
CA LYS A 165 13.06 -0.46 7.05
C LYS A 165 12.08 0.38 7.84
N ALA A 166 11.96 1.67 7.49
CA ALA A 166 11.01 2.59 8.08
C ALA A 166 10.32 3.42 6.98
N LEU A 167 9.00 3.39 6.94
CA LEU A 167 8.16 4.17 6.06
C LEU A 167 7.21 4.99 6.93
N ASN A 168 7.33 6.31 6.85
CA ASN A 168 6.58 7.20 7.74
C ASN A 168 5.39 7.83 7.03
N GLY A 169 4.27 7.96 7.75
CA GLY A 169 3.10 8.72 7.33
C GLY A 169 2.21 8.04 6.27
N ILE A 170 2.40 6.75 5.99
CA ILE A 170 1.56 6.03 5.03
C ILE A 170 0.28 5.56 5.73
N LEU A 171 -0.89 5.89 5.18
CA LEU A 171 -2.20 5.60 5.77
C LEU A 171 -2.31 6.10 7.22
N ASN A 172 -1.77 7.30 7.50
CA ASN A 172 -1.74 7.95 8.82
C ASN A 172 -1.00 7.17 9.91
N ARG A 173 -0.07 6.30 9.55
CA ARG A 173 0.77 5.53 10.46
C ARG A 173 2.17 5.35 9.92
N ASN A 174 3.09 4.98 10.78
CA ASN A 174 4.44 4.58 10.41
C ASN A 174 4.49 3.06 10.28
N TRP A 175 5.23 2.59 9.29
CA TRP A 175 5.41 1.19 8.98
C TRP A 175 6.87 0.83 9.14
N LEU A 176 7.14 -0.11 10.02
CA LEU A 176 8.50 -0.57 10.29
C LEU A 176 8.61 -2.04 9.88
N HIS A 177 9.75 -2.40 9.32
CA HIS A 177 10.16 -3.79 9.18
C HIS A 177 11.24 -4.07 10.19
N LEU A 178 11.05 -5.12 10.97
CA LEU A 178 11.92 -5.47 12.06
C LEU A 178 12.50 -6.87 11.86
N ARG A 179 13.80 -7.02 12.17
CA ARG A 179 14.49 -8.30 12.19
C ARG A 179 15.25 -8.46 13.48
N ASP A 180 15.25 -9.68 14.04
CA ASP A 180 15.98 -10.06 15.24
C ASP A 180 17.04 -11.15 14.97
N GLY A 181 17.27 -11.48 13.70
CA GLY A 181 18.18 -12.55 13.30
C GLY A 181 17.58 -13.95 13.41
N SER A 182 16.30 -14.07 13.76
CA SER A 182 15.56 -15.35 13.74
C SER A 182 14.76 -15.50 12.45
N GLY A 183 14.25 -16.71 12.20
CA GLY A 183 13.47 -17.03 11.01
C GLY A 183 14.33 -17.29 9.77
N GLU A 184 13.66 -17.54 8.66
CA GLU A 184 14.28 -17.91 7.40
C GLU A 184 13.87 -16.93 6.29
N GLU A 185 14.85 -16.39 5.56
CA GLU A 185 14.60 -15.45 4.47
C GLU A 185 13.81 -16.12 3.33
N LYS A 186 14.17 -17.35 2.97
CA LYS A 186 13.50 -18.10 1.89
C LYS A 186 12.04 -18.44 2.23
N ALA A 187 11.71 -18.53 3.51
CA ALA A 187 10.36 -18.77 4.02
C ALA A 187 9.63 -17.46 4.37
N PHE A 188 10.26 -16.29 4.18
CA PHE A 188 9.72 -14.97 4.54
C PHE A 188 9.29 -14.86 6.01
N THR A 189 10.02 -15.51 6.92
CA THR A 189 9.73 -15.54 8.36
C THR A 189 10.77 -14.80 9.17
N ASN A 190 11.72 -14.12 8.54
CA ASN A 190 12.83 -13.38 9.17
C ASN A 190 12.56 -11.88 9.31
N ASP A 191 11.39 -11.40 8.90
CA ASP A 191 10.99 -9.99 8.90
C ASP A 191 9.55 -9.87 9.40
N ILE A 192 9.27 -8.92 10.29
CA ILE A 192 7.90 -8.63 10.74
C ILE A 192 7.55 -7.18 10.49
N THR A 193 6.43 -6.97 9.84
CA THR A 193 5.87 -5.63 9.67
C THR A 193 5.17 -5.16 10.92
N VAL A 194 5.41 -3.91 11.30
CA VAL A 194 4.82 -3.26 12.47
C VAL A 194 4.22 -1.94 12.07
N THR A 195 2.98 -1.66 12.49
CA THR A 195 2.39 -0.32 12.39
C THR A 195 2.45 0.40 13.73
N THR A 196 2.77 1.69 13.70
CA THR A 196 2.91 2.51 14.90
C THR A 196 2.68 3.99 14.61
N SER A 197 2.37 4.78 15.63
CA SER A 197 2.38 6.25 15.56
C SER A 197 3.75 6.85 15.89
N ALA A 198 4.63 6.08 16.52
CA ALA A 198 5.97 6.52 16.89
C ALA A 198 6.94 6.44 15.71
N SER A 199 8.00 7.23 15.72
CA SER A 199 9.08 7.19 14.73
C SER A 199 10.27 6.39 15.23
N ALA A 200 10.85 5.59 14.34
CA ALA A 200 12.13 4.93 14.55
C ALA A 200 12.97 5.06 13.28
N ALA A 201 14.28 5.13 13.44
CA ALA A 201 15.22 5.24 12.33
C ALA A 201 15.70 3.87 11.87
N LEU A 202 16.12 3.80 10.60
CA LEU A 202 16.81 2.64 10.07
C LEU A 202 18.05 2.33 10.93
N GLY A 203 18.19 1.08 11.36
CA GLY A 203 19.29 0.64 12.22
C GLY A 203 19.02 0.72 13.72
N ASP A 204 17.99 1.43 14.16
CA ASP A 204 17.59 1.44 15.57
C ASP A 204 17.27 0.01 16.07
N VAL A 205 17.71 -0.33 17.26
CA VAL A 205 17.24 -1.53 17.97
C VAL A 205 16.15 -1.09 18.94
N VAL A 206 14.97 -1.63 18.76
CA VAL A 206 13.77 -1.18 19.47
C VAL A 206 13.02 -2.35 20.09
N THR A 207 12.32 -2.09 21.18
CA THR A 207 11.31 -3.00 21.72
C THR A 207 9.93 -2.49 21.30
N VAL A 208 9.19 -3.31 20.58
CA VAL A 208 7.83 -2.99 20.15
C VAL A 208 6.83 -3.84 20.91
N LYS A 209 5.76 -3.24 21.41
CA LYS A 209 4.64 -3.93 22.06
C LYS A 209 3.36 -3.58 21.30
N GLY A 210 2.70 -4.56 20.71
CA GLY A 210 1.48 -4.34 19.91
C GLY A 210 0.65 -5.61 19.78
N THR A 211 -0.40 -5.56 18.98
CA THR A 211 -1.31 -6.67 18.78
C THR A 211 -0.93 -7.44 17.51
N LEU A 212 -0.72 -8.76 17.61
CA LEU A 212 -0.52 -9.59 16.43
C LEU A 212 -1.84 -9.73 15.67
N ARG A 213 -1.80 -9.45 14.39
CA ARG A 213 -2.93 -9.58 13.48
C ARG A 213 -2.58 -10.45 12.29
N LEU A 214 -3.57 -11.19 11.82
CA LEU A 214 -3.46 -12.01 10.62
C LEU A 214 -4.35 -11.47 9.51
N ASN A 215 -3.90 -11.69 8.27
CA ASN A 215 -4.67 -11.42 7.04
C ASN A 215 -5.29 -10.02 7.01
N ARG A 216 -4.52 -9.02 7.45
CA ARG A 216 -4.98 -7.63 7.44
C ARG A 216 -4.91 -7.05 6.04
N ASP A 217 -5.99 -6.48 5.58
CA ASP A 217 -6.10 -5.72 4.35
C ASP A 217 -6.39 -4.26 4.70
N PHE A 218 -5.45 -3.38 4.39
CA PHE A 218 -5.58 -1.92 4.59
C PHE A 218 -6.07 -1.20 3.33
N GLY A 219 -6.45 -1.95 2.30
CA GLY A 219 -6.79 -1.42 0.99
C GLY A 219 -5.56 -1.12 0.14
N SER A 220 -5.80 -0.73 -1.12
CA SER A 220 -4.74 -0.30 -2.06
C SER A 220 -3.57 -1.30 -2.19
N GLY A 221 -3.83 -2.60 -2.04
CA GLY A 221 -2.80 -3.65 -2.13
C GLY A 221 -1.99 -3.90 -0.85
N TYR A 222 -2.21 -3.14 0.23
CA TYR A 222 -1.55 -3.37 1.52
C TYR A 222 -2.18 -4.54 2.27
N LYS A 223 -1.77 -5.75 1.89
CA LYS A 223 -2.21 -7.00 2.54
C LYS A 223 -1.05 -7.65 3.26
N TYR A 224 -1.28 -8.01 4.50
CA TYR A 224 -0.27 -8.64 5.36
C TYR A 224 -0.82 -9.93 5.96
N GLU A 225 -0.12 -11.03 5.72
CA GLU A 225 -0.46 -12.32 6.34
C GLU A 225 -0.26 -12.26 7.85
N VAL A 226 0.84 -11.66 8.30
CA VAL A 226 1.18 -11.47 9.71
C VAL A 226 1.74 -10.07 9.90
N LEU A 227 1.25 -9.32 10.88
CA LEU A 227 1.82 -8.04 11.30
C LEU A 227 1.54 -7.75 12.77
N ILE A 228 2.28 -6.82 13.35
CA ILE A 228 1.99 -6.23 14.66
C ILE A 228 1.32 -4.87 14.44
N GLU A 229 0.08 -4.73 14.89
CA GLU A 229 -0.71 -3.51 14.70
C GLU A 229 -0.67 -2.62 15.94
N ASP A 230 -0.64 -1.28 15.70
CA ASP A 230 -0.74 -0.21 16.70
C ASP A 230 0.30 -0.35 17.84
N ALA A 231 1.55 -0.62 17.45
CA ALA A 231 2.60 -0.88 18.39
C ALA A 231 3.09 0.40 19.11
N LEU A 232 3.38 0.26 20.39
CA LEU A 232 4.19 1.19 21.17
C LEU A 232 5.66 0.81 21.01
N ILE A 233 6.52 1.83 20.84
CA ILE A 233 7.97 1.64 20.71
C ILE A 233 8.67 2.14 21.95
N GLN A 234 9.57 1.32 22.47
CA GLN A 234 10.53 1.66 23.51
C GLN A 234 11.93 1.51 22.92
N LYS A 235 12.77 2.52 23.11
CA LYS A 235 14.18 2.53 22.71
C LYS A 235 15.05 2.15 23.89
#